data_8601e8b5f3d686c58d5d34c014deb7fb
#
_entry.id   8601e8b5f3d686c58d5d34c014deb7fb
#
_cell.length_a   1.000
_cell.length_b   1.000
_cell.length_c   1.000
_cell.angle_alpha   90.00
_cell.angle_beta   90.00
_cell.angle_gamma   90.00
#
_symmetry.space_group_name_H-M   'P 1'
#
loop_
_entity.id
_entity.type
_entity.pdbx_description
1 polymer ?
#
loop_
_entity_poly.entity_id
_entity_poly.type
_entity_poly.pdbx_seq_one_letter_code
_entity_poly.pdbx_strand_id
1 'polypeptide(L)'
;MALLADTTPPKVLPAGLLLEERWLRLRLPAGERRVPYRWLRYECRCEACGDSRPGLKRLQMHGVAPDVRPREARLDAEGGLAVRWADGHESHYGAAWLSATLPDDRARRRTWTPRLWDASQTLPKLPYADLQDPGAGMHRVLATLRDRGVVLLKGVPREPADTETLARLFGPIHETSYGRVFDLESRPGVFVAGTTSRAQTPHTDEPFRYTPPGYLFFHSIRAGAEGGGTSLLVDGFAVADELRRDEPAAFELLCRVPVQFHRWHGGEDSFRTEAPVITLSFDGGYAGIRYNDRASAPIDLPAELLEQTMAALAHFVARLCEPRFQAQVLLQPGDLLVFDNHRVLHGRTAFDPNRAHRLLRSCHVDRDAVHSRLRILAETWAPEEALQPLPQGCGI
;
A
#
# COMPACT_ATOMS: atom_id res chain seq x y z
N MET A 1 -36.20 20.96 -10.57
CA MET A 1 -36.87 19.99 -11.45
C MET A 1 -37.14 18.73 -10.65
N ALA A 2 -38.41 18.50 -10.33
CA ALA A 2 -38.82 17.32 -9.56
C ALA A 2 -38.76 16.09 -10.45
N LEU A 3 -38.02 15.07 -10.02
CA LEU A 3 -38.02 13.75 -10.63
C LEU A 3 -39.38 13.09 -10.34
N LEU A 4 -40.14 12.86 -11.38
CA LEU A 4 -41.38 12.10 -11.32
C LEU A 4 -41.09 10.69 -10.80
N ALA A 5 -41.66 10.34 -9.68
CA ALA A 5 -41.62 8.99 -9.13
C ALA A 5 -42.51 8.08 -9.99
N ASP A 6 -41.92 7.13 -10.68
CA ASP A 6 -42.62 6.05 -11.36
C ASP A 6 -43.13 5.05 -10.31
N THR A 7 -44.47 4.93 -10.20
CA THR A 7 -45.17 4.16 -9.15
C THR A 7 -45.49 2.73 -9.59
N THR A 8 -44.71 2.12 -10.46
CA THR A 8 -44.89 0.71 -10.78
C THR A 8 -44.50 -0.15 -9.59
N PRO A 9 -45.40 -0.97 -9.01
CA PRO A 9 -45.09 -1.77 -7.84
C PRO A 9 -44.00 -2.80 -8.17
N PRO A 10 -43.05 -3.03 -7.28
CA PRO A 10 -41.95 -3.96 -7.51
C PRO A 10 -42.47 -5.38 -7.71
N LYS A 11 -42.02 -6.02 -8.79
CA LYS A 11 -42.38 -7.40 -9.08
C LYS A 11 -41.62 -8.32 -8.11
N VAL A 12 -42.30 -8.85 -7.13
CA VAL A 12 -41.75 -9.80 -6.16
C VAL A 12 -41.55 -11.14 -6.86
N LEU A 13 -40.28 -11.54 -7.03
CA LEU A 13 -39.87 -12.84 -7.52
C LEU A 13 -39.58 -13.79 -6.32
N PRO A 14 -39.49 -15.12 -6.54
CA PRO A 14 -39.29 -16.10 -5.43
C PRO A 14 -38.10 -15.76 -4.55
N ALA A 15 -38.16 -16.26 -3.31
CA ALA A 15 -37.29 -15.90 -2.19
C ALA A 15 -35.85 -15.51 -2.54
N GLY A 16 -35.50 -14.25 -2.31
CA GLY A 16 -34.12 -13.76 -2.38
C GLY A 16 -33.79 -12.81 -3.53
N LEU A 17 -34.70 -12.58 -4.49
CA LEU A 17 -34.43 -11.72 -5.64
C LEU A 17 -35.59 -10.74 -5.89
N LEU A 18 -35.28 -9.45 -6.03
CA LEU A 18 -36.23 -8.38 -6.35
C LEU A 18 -35.67 -7.48 -7.44
N LEU A 19 -36.46 -7.22 -8.48
CA LEU A 19 -36.14 -6.25 -9.51
C LEU A 19 -36.75 -4.89 -9.15
N GLU A 20 -35.90 -3.91 -8.88
CA GLU A 20 -36.24 -2.50 -8.67
C GLU A 20 -36.06 -1.70 -9.97
N GLU A 21 -36.37 -0.42 -9.97
CA GLU A 21 -36.28 0.41 -11.17
C GLU A 21 -34.90 0.41 -11.86
N ARG A 22 -33.82 0.50 -11.09
CA ARG A 22 -32.45 0.61 -11.61
C ARG A 22 -31.49 -0.41 -10.98
N TRP A 23 -31.99 -1.29 -10.10
CA TRP A 23 -31.20 -2.13 -9.22
C TRP A 23 -31.80 -3.53 -9.15
N LEU A 24 -30.92 -4.49 -9.02
CA LEU A 24 -31.25 -5.82 -8.55
C LEU A 24 -31.00 -5.86 -7.05
N ARG A 25 -31.98 -6.27 -6.27
CA ARG A 25 -31.81 -6.60 -4.86
C ARG A 25 -31.71 -8.11 -4.75
N LEU A 26 -30.61 -8.57 -4.14
CA LEU A 26 -30.27 -9.97 -4.02
C LEU A 26 -30.00 -10.31 -2.56
N ARG A 27 -30.68 -11.32 -2.03
CA ARG A 27 -30.44 -11.83 -0.69
C ARG A 27 -29.53 -13.05 -0.77
N LEU A 28 -28.33 -12.93 -0.23
CA LEU A 28 -27.31 -13.97 -0.13
C LEU A 28 -27.17 -14.42 1.33
N PRO A 29 -26.50 -15.58 1.62
CA PRO A 29 -26.20 -15.99 2.99
C PRO A 29 -25.45 -14.91 3.79
N ALA A 30 -24.60 -14.14 3.13
CA ALA A 30 -23.83 -13.03 3.71
C ALA A 30 -24.62 -11.71 3.87
N GLY A 31 -25.92 -11.71 3.56
CA GLY A 31 -26.80 -10.54 3.68
C GLY A 31 -27.37 -10.05 2.35
N GLU A 32 -28.14 -8.96 2.42
CA GLU A 32 -28.78 -8.37 1.25
C GLU A 32 -27.81 -7.46 0.47
N ARG A 33 -27.91 -7.50 -0.86
CA ARG A 33 -27.10 -6.69 -1.77
C ARG A 33 -27.98 -5.95 -2.77
N ARG A 34 -27.63 -4.71 -3.06
CA ARG A 34 -28.26 -3.88 -4.08
C ARG A 34 -27.28 -3.62 -5.22
N VAL A 35 -27.62 -4.10 -6.41
CA VAL A 35 -26.68 -4.17 -7.55
C VAL A 35 -27.22 -3.36 -8.71
N PRO A 36 -26.49 -2.34 -9.22
CA PRO A 36 -26.90 -1.60 -10.40
C PRO A 36 -26.96 -2.51 -11.63
N TYR A 37 -28.02 -2.44 -12.41
CA TYR A 37 -28.15 -3.22 -13.65
C TYR A 37 -26.99 -2.96 -14.63
N ARG A 38 -26.61 -1.70 -14.78
CA ARG A 38 -25.52 -1.33 -15.69
C ARG A 38 -24.17 -1.97 -15.26
N TRP A 39 -23.89 -1.98 -13.96
CA TRP A 39 -22.70 -2.64 -13.43
C TRP A 39 -22.80 -4.16 -13.68
N LEU A 40 -23.91 -4.78 -13.35
CA LEU A 40 -24.10 -6.22 -13.49
C LEU A 40 -23.96 -6.62 -14.97
N ARG A 41 -24.62 -5.90 -15.89
CA ARG A 41 -24.51 -6.16 -17.34
C ARG A 41 -23.07 -6.01 -17.84
N TYR A 42 -22.36 -4.98 -17.37
CA TYR A 42 -20.96 -4.77 -17.73
C TYR A 42 -20.06 -5.89 -17.23
N GLU A 43 -20.34 -6.48 -16.06
CA GLU A 43 -19.57 -7.58 -15.50
C GLU A 43 -19.89 -8.96 -16.09
N CYS A 44 -20.67 -9.02 -17.16
CA CYS A 44 -20.91 -10.27 -17.88
C CYS A 44 -19.60 -10.85 -18.44
N ARG A 45 -19.38 -12.12 -18.18
CA ARG A 45 -18.16 -12.85 -18.57
C ARG A 45 -18.43 -14.01 -19.54
N CYS A 46 -19.56 -13.99 -20.25
CA CYS A 46 -19.80 -14.93 -21.34
C CYS A 46 -18.79 -14.72 -22.47
N GLU A 47 -18.67 -15.68 -23.35
CA GLU A 47 -17.74 -15.65 -24.49
C GLU A 47 -17.87 -14.40 -25.36
N ALA A 48 -19.07 -13.88 -25.54
CA ALA A 48 -19.32 -12.66 -26.34
C ALA A 48 -18.88 -11.37 -25.61
N CYS A 49 -18.98 -11.30 -24.28
CA CYS A 49 -18.67 -10.10 -23.49
C CYS A 49 -17.24 -10.07 -22.95
N GLY A 50 -16.65 -11.21 -22.72
CA GLY A 50 -15.28 -11.31 -22.22
C GLY A 50 -14.90 -12.70 -21.82
N ASP A 51 -13.62 -12.96 -21.78
CA ASP A 51 -13.03 -14.19 -21.29
C ASP A 51 -12.96 -14.12 -19.73
N SER A 52 -12.96 -15.28 -19.08
CA SER A 52 -12.67 -15.39 -17.64
C SER A 52 -11.23 -14.96 -17.30
N ARG A 53 -10.35 -14.91 -18.28
CA ARG A 53 -8.94 -14.49 -18.12
C ARG A 53 -8.84 -12.97 -18.01
N PRO A 54 -7.99 -12.46 -17.10
CA PRO A 54 -7.76 -11.01 -16.97
C PRO A 54 -7.33 -10.37 -18.30
N GLY A 55 -7.85 -9.15 -18.54
CA GLY A 55 -7.45 -8.33 -19.70
C GLY A 55 -8.15 -8.64 -21.03
N LEU A 56 -9.04 -9.64 -21.08
CA LEU A 56 -9.73 -10.03 -22.31
C LEU A 56 -11.21 -9.63 -22.35
N LYS A 57 -11.60 -8.58 -21.63
CA LYS A 57 -12.96 -8.04 -21.67
C LYS A 57 -13.26 -7.41 -23.04
N ARG A 58 -14.25 -7.96 -23.76
CA ARG A 58 -14.69 -7.48 -25.09
C ARG A 58 -15.77 -6.43 -24.97
N LEU A 59 -16.67 -6.59 -23.99
CA LEU A 59 -17.71 -5.59 -23.72
C LEU A 59 -17.09 -4.34 -23.10
N GLN A 60 -17.16 -3.23 -23.79
CA GLN A 60 -16.71 -1.93 -23.30
C GLN A 60 -17.86 -1.19 -22.59
N MET A 61 -17.52 -0.28 -21.66
CA MET A 61 -18.52 0.42 -20.85
C MET A 61 -19.54 1.21 -21.69
N HIS A 62 -19.10 1.84 -22.79
CA HIS A 62 -20.00 2.58 -23.70
C HIS A 62 -20.96 1.67 -24.47
N GLY A 63 -20.68 0.38 -24.59
CA GLY A 63 -21.55 -0.62 -25.18
C GLY A 63 -22.66 -1.11 -24.25
N VAL A 64 -22.70 -0.63 -23.00
CA VAL A 64 -23.80 -0.93 -22.07
C VAL A 64 -24.76 0.25 -22.02
N ALA A 65 -25.99 0.06 -22.48
CA ALA A 65 -27.01 1.11 -22.49
C ALA A 65 -27.21 1.70 -21.07
N PRO A 66 -27.37 3.04 -20.94
CA PRO A 66 -27.58 3.68 -19.63
C PRO A 66 -28.85 3.20 -18.90
N ASP A 67 -29.85 2.80 -19.67
CA ASP A 67 -31.17 2.32 -19.23
C ASP A 67 -31.31 0.80 -19.31
N VAL A 68 -30.20 0.07 -19.42
CA VAL A 68 -30.20 -1.40 -19.46
C VAL A 68 -31.02 -1.98 -18.31
N ARG A 69 -31.94 -2.91 -18.64
CA ARG A 69 -32.81 -3.58 -17.66
C ARG A 69 -32.88 -5.07 -17.94
N PRO A 70 -33.02 -5.91 -16.90
CA PRO A 70 -33.37 -7.30 -17.08
C PRO A 70 -34.83 -7.44 -17.52
N ARG A 71 -35.10 -8.32 -18.49
CA ARG A 71 -36.46 -8.83 -18.75
C ARG A 71 -36.84 -9.86 -17.70
N GLU A 72 -35.84 -10.67 -17.32
CA GLU A 72 -36.01 -11.76 -16.38
C GLU A 72 -34.70 -11.97 -15.61
N ALA A 73 -34.80 -12.28 -14.33
CA ALA A 73 -33.67 -12.73 -13.52
C ALA A 73 -34.13 -13.87 -12.59
N ARG A 74 -33.27 -14.85 -12.39
CA ARG A 74 -33.56 -15.99 -11.49
C ARG A 74 -32.28 -16.47 -10.82
N LEU A 75 -32.44 -17.02 -9.63
CA LEU A 75 -31.38 -17.80 -8.96
C LEU A 75 -31.53 -19.26 -9.39
N ASP A 76 -30.39 -19.88 -9.68
CA ASP A 76 -30.32 -21.33 -9.87
C ASP A 76 -30.21 -22.10 -8.52
N ALA A 77 -30.22 -23.42 -8.58
CA ALA A 77 -30.17 -24.26 -7.40
C ALA A 77 -28.84 -24.16 -6.64
N GLU A 78 -27.76 -23.80 -7.33
CA GLU A 78 -26.42 -23.61 -6.81
C GLU A 78 -26.18 -22.20 -6.26
N GLY A 79 -27.20 -21.31 -6.32
CA GLY A 79 -27.11 -19.91 -5.88
C GLY A 79 -26.48 -18.96 -6.90
N GLY A 80 -26.29 -19.40 -8.13
CA GLY A 80 -25.90 -18.55 -9.26
C GLY A 80 -27.08 -17.68 -9.74
N LEU A 81 -26.77 -16.60 -10.44
CA LEU A 81 -27.73 -15.66 -10.98
C LEU A 81 -27.74 -15.72 -12.51
N ALA A 82 -28.87 -16.10 -13.10
CA ALA A 82 -29.14 -16.00 -14.54
C ALA A 82 -29.97 -14.76 -14.83
N VAL A 83 -29.58 -13.97 -15.83
CA VAL A 83 -30.26 -12.74 -16.23
C VAL A 83 -30.45 -12.70 -17.73
N ARG A 84 -31.69 -12.51 -18.19
CA ARG A 84 -31.99 -12.18 -19.57
C ARG A 84 -32.26 -10.67 -19.67
N TRP A 85 -31.45 -10.00 -20.45
CA TRP A 85 -31.51 -8.54 -20.60
C TRP A 85 -32.51 -8.09 -21.67
N ALA A 86 -32.91 -6.83 -21.61
CA ALA A 86 -33.85 -6.25 -22.61
C ALA A 86 -33.26 -6.22 -24.02
N ASP A 87 -31.95 -6.15 -24.17
CA ASP A 87 -31.20 -6.22 -25.44
C ASP A 87 -31.14 -7.64 -26.03
N GLY A 88 -31.72 -8.63 -25.35
CA GLY A 88 -31.71 -10.04 -25.74
C GLY A 88 -30.49 -10.82 -25.27
N HIS A 89 -29.53 -10.17 -24.63
CA HIS A 89 -28.35 -10.83 -24.09
C HIS A 89 -28.67 -11.68 -22.86
N GLU A 90 -27.97 -12.79 -22.68
CA GLU A 90 -28.08 -13.63 -21.49
C GLU A 90 -26.75 -13.62 -20.73
N SER A 91 -26.84 -13.44 -19.41
CA SER A 91 -25.69 -13.46 -18.50
C SER A 91 -25.92 -14.50 -17.42
N HIS A 92 -24.83 -15.19 -17.04
CA HIS A 92 -24.82 -16.09 -15.90
C HIS A 92 -23.65 -15.71 -14.97
N TYR A 93 -23.91 -15.64 -13.67
CA TYR A 93 -22.97 -15.29 -12.61
C TYR A 93 -22.98 -16.39 -11.56
N GLY A 94 -21.90 -17.15 -11.43
CA GLY A 94 -21.80 -18.22 -10.44
C GLY A 94 -21.84 -17.69 -8.99
N ALA A 95 -22.34 -18.51 -8.07
CA ALA A 95 -22.52 -18.17 -6.66
C ALA A 95 -21.21 -17.67 -6.00
N ALA A 96 -20.08 -18.34 -6.28
CA ALA A 96 -18.78 -17.93 -5.76
C ALA A 96 -18.39 -16.52 -6.24
N TRP A 97 -18.60 -16.22 -7.53
CA TRP A 97 -18.33 -14.89 -8.07
C TRP A 97 -19.24 -13.82 -7.47
N LEU A 98 -20.55 -14.12 -7.33
CA LEU A 98 -21.51 -13.20 -6.69
C LEU A 98 -21.06 -12.90 -5.25
N SER A 99 -20.71 -13.92 -4.49
CA SER A 99 -20.23 -13.77 -3.12
C SER A 99 -18.96 -12.95 -3.01
N ALA A 100 -18.04 -13.12 -3.96
CA ALA A 100 -16.74 -12.45 -3.96
C ALA A 100 -16.78 -11.02 -4.53
N THR A 101 -17.71 -10.68 -5.44
CA THR A 101 -17.58 -9.49 -6.29
C THR A 101 -18.70 -8.48 -6.14
N LEU A 102 -19.90 -8.89 -5.71
CA LEU A 102 -21.04 -7.96 -5.61
C LEU A 102 -20.71 -6.75 -4.73
N PRO A 103 -21.14 -5.54 -5.11
CA PRO A 103 -20.96 -4.35 -4.29
C PRO A 103 -21.54 -4.54 -2.90
N ASP A 104 -20.78 -4.14 -1.89
CA ASP A 104 -21.22 -4.17 -0.50
C ASP A 104 -20.94 -2.81 0.13
N ASP A 105 -21.88 -2.26 0.88
CA ASP A 105 -21.78 -0.91 1.43
C ASP A 105 -20.73 -0.78 2.54
N ARG A 106 -20.31 -1.88 3.19
CA ARG A 106 -19.33 -1.83 4.28
C ARG A 106 -18.44 -3.07 4.45
N ALA A 107 -18.97 -4.28 4.36
CA ALA A 107 -18.27 -5.48 4.83
C ALA A 107 -17.14 -5.97 3.92
N ARG A 108 -17.19 -5.65 2.62
CA ARG A 108 -16.13 -6.00 1.66
C ARG A 108 -15.01 -5.01 1.56
N ARG A 109 -15.23 -3.83 2.04
CA ARG A 109 -14.17 -2.86 2.22
C ARG A 109 -13.40 -3.15 3.49
N ARG A 110 -13.34 -4.42 3.89
CA ARG A 110 -12.28 -4.86 4.77
C ARG A 110 -11.00 -4.82 3.96
N THR A 111 -10.58 -3.59 3.68
CA THR A 111 -9.18 -3.33 3.50
C THR A 111 -8.49 -4.06 4.62
N TRP A 112 -7.49 -4.81 4.26
CA TRP A 112 -6.54 -5.30 5.19
C TRP A 112 -6.25 -4.21 6.26
N THR A 113 -6.32 -4.56 7.52
CA THR A 113 -6.04 -3.64 8.62
C THR A 113 -4.59 -3.83 9.05
N PRO A 114 -3.76 -2.78 8.96
CA PRO A 114 -2.37 -2.86 9.37
C PRO A 114 -2.25 -3.19 10.86
N ARG A 115 -1.30 -4.04 11.22
CA ARG A 115 -0.93 -4.25 12.61
C ARG A 115 0.03 -3.15 13.02
N LEU A 116 -0.51 -2.10 13.62
CA LEU A 116 0.27 -0.95 14.10
C LEU A 116 1.26 -1.39 15.18
N TRP A 117 2.40 -0.71 15.25
CA TRP A 117 3.44 -1.00 16.21
C TRP A 117 4.19 0.27 16.66
N ASP A 118 4.86 0.17 17.81
CA ASP A 118 5.73 1.17 18.38
C ASP A 118 7.03 0.54 18.93
N ALA A 119 7.86 1.31 19.62
CA ALA A 119 9.14 0.85 20.14
C ALA A 119 9.03 -0.21 21.26
N SER A 120 7.86 -0.40 21.89
CA SER A 120 7.64 -1.43 22.89
C SER A 120 7.56 -2.85 22.30
N GLN A 121 7.31 -2.94 20.99
CA GLN A 121 7.15 -4.21 20.30
C GLN A 121 8.44 -4.65 19.62
N THR A 122 8.74 -5.94 19.71
CA THR A 122 9.85 -6.53 18.95
C THR A 122 9.50 -6.57 17.47
N LEU A 123 10.41 -6.07 16.63
CA LEU A 123 10.29 -6.19 15.19
C LEU A 123 10.28 -7.65 14.75
N PRO A 124 9.48 -8.02 13.75
CA PRO A 124 9.40 -9.40 13.25
C PRO A 124 10.76 -9.83 12.68
N LYS A 125 11.22 -11.00 13.16
CA LYS A 125 12.47 -11.64 12.70
C LYS A 125 12.13 -12.99 12.08
N LEU A 126 12.59 -13.23 10.86
CA LEU A 126 12.41 -14.47 10.14
C LEU A 126 13.77 -15.01 9.66
N PRO A 127 13.92 -16.33 9.55
CA PRO A 127 15.16 -16.91 9.06
C PRO A 127 15.26 -16.78 7.53
N TYR A 128 16.48 -16.76 7.01
CA TYR A 128 16.74 -16.80 5.56
C TYR A 128 16.09 -18.00 4.86
N ALA A 129 15.92 -19.12 5.56
CA ALA A 129 15.23 -20.29 5.05
C ALA A 129 13.82 -19.99 4.52
N ASP A 130 13.12 -19.00 5.10
CA ASP A 130 11.81 -18.57 4.62
C ASP A 130 11.88 -17.91 3.21
N LEU A 131 12.97 -17.21 2.90
CA LEU A 131 13.20 -16.68 1.54
C LEU A 131 13.58 -17.79 0.54
N GLN A 132 14.19 -18.85 0.99
CA GLN A 132 14.60 -19.98 0.16
C GLN A 132 13.42 -20.91 -0.17
N ASP A 133 12.35 -20.87 0.63
CA ASP A 133 11.09 -21.55 0.32
C ASP A 133 10.19 -20.62 -0.55
N PRO A 134 10.05 -20.89 -1.85
CA PRO A 134 9.28 -20.04 -2.76
C PRO A 134 7.76 -20.08 -2.52
N GLY A 135 7.29 -20.98 -1.65
CA GLY A 135 5.89 -21.19 -1.29
C GLY A 135 5.53 -20.56 0.05
N ALA A 136 5.32 -21.41 1.07
CA ALA A 136 4.86 -21.02 2.40
C ALA A 136 5.81 -20.03 3.11
N GLY A 137 7.12 -20.23 2.96
CA GLY A 137 8.12 -19.35 3.54
C GLY A 137 8.03 -17.93 2.95
N MET A 138 8.05 -17.81 1.63
CA MET A 138 7.92 -16.51 0.95
C MET A 138 6.56 -15.86 1.28
N HIS A 139 5.46 -16.61 1.28
CA HIS A 139 4.15 -16.08 1.71
C HIS A 139 4.25 -15.47 3.11
N ARG A 140 4.86 -16.17 4.07
CA ARG A 140 5.06 -15.68 5.46
C ARG A 140 5.86 -14.37 5.52
N VAL A 141 6.93 -14.25 4.73
CA VAL A 141 7.72 -13.02 4.62
C VAL A 141 6.87 -11.87 4.08
N LEU A 142 6.17 -12.08 2.97
CA LEU A 142 5.37 -11.04 2.32
C LEU A 142 4.13 -10.67 3.14
N ALA A 143 3.48 -11.63 3.81
CA ALA A 143 2.38 -11.36 4.73
C ALA A 143 2.85 -10.55 5.94
N THR A 144 4.05 -10.83 6.47
CA THR A 144 4.65 -10.03 7.54
C THR A 144 4.89 -8.59 7.11
N LEU A 145 5.43 -8.38 5.90
CA LEU A 145 5.60 -7.04 5.31
C LEU A 145 4.27 -6.33 5.12
N ARG A 146 3.26 -7.03 4.62
CA ARG A 146 1.90 -6.48 4.52
C ARG A 146 1.39 -6.02 5.88
N ASP A 147 1.48 -6.87 6.89
CA ASP A 147 0.85 -6.65 8.20
C ASP A 147 1.58 -5.60 9.04
N ARG A 148 2.90 -5.65 9.06
CA ARG A 148 3.76 -4.81 9.91
C ARG A 148 4.52 -3.72 9.16
N GLY A 149 4.58 -3.79 7.83
CA GLY A 149 5.39 -2.89 7.01
C GLY A 149 6.90 -3.13 7.12
N VAL A 150 7.34 -4.10 7.90
CA VAL A 150 8.77 -4.35 8.16
C VAL A 150 9.03 -5.82 8.48
N VAL A 151 10.19 -6.33 8.06
CA VAL A 151 10.72 -7.64 8.46
C VAL A 151 12.24 -7.61 8.51
N LEU A 152 12.83 -8.27 9.50
CA LEU A 152 14.27 -8.49 9.62
C LEU A 152 14.57 -9.97 9.31
N LEU A 153 15.21 -10.21 8.20
CA LEU A 153 15.65 -11.54 7.78
C LEU A 153 17.05 -11.80 8.29
N LYS A 154 17.24 -12.96 8.91
CA LYS A 154 18.48 -13.34 9.59
C LYS A 154 19.22 -14.44 8.84
N GLY A 155 20.55 -14.32 8.76
CA GLY A 155 21.41 -15.35 8.18
C GLY A 155 21.43 -15.37 6.66
N VAL A 156 21.15 -14.22 6.01
CA VAL A 156 21.30 -14.11 4.55
C VAL A 156 22.79 -14.13 4.14
N PRO A 157 23.12 -14.54 2.90
CA PRO A 157 24.47 -14.41 2.35
C PRO A 157 24.99 -12.97 2.50
N ARG A 158 26.31 -12.78 2.55
CA ARG A 158 26.92 -11.48 2.89
C ARG A 158 27.76 -10.87 1.79
N GLU A 159 27.84 -11.50 0.63
CA GLU A 159 28.59 -10.92 -0.47
C GLU A 159 27.81 -9.73 -1.08
N PRO A 160 28.49 -8.67 -1.50
CA PRO A 160 27.84 -7.51 -2.11
C PRO A 160 26.91 -7.86 -3.28
N ALA A 161 27.26 -8.86 -4.10
CA ALA A 161 26.45 -9.33 -5.22
C ALA A 161 25.10 -9.95 -4.78
N ASP A 162 25.03 -10.48 -3.56
CA ASP A 162 23.82 -11.11 -3.05
C ASP A 162 22.65 -10.14 -2.86
N THR A 163 22.94 -8.84 -2.64
CA THR A 163 21.89 -7.83 -2.43
C THR A 163 20.88 -7.81 -3.58
N GLU A 164 21.38 -7.78 -4.80
CA GLU A 164 20.49 -7.79 -5.98
C GLU A 164 19.73 -9.10 -6.13
N THR A 165 20.38 -10.22 -5.87
CA THR A 165 19.77 -11.55 -5.92
C THR A 165 18.65 -11.68 -4.89
N LEU A 166 18.88 -11.24 -3.66
CA LEU A 166 17.90 -11.25 -2.58
C LEU A 166 16.70 -10.34 -2.89
N ALA A 167 16.96 -9.11 -3.36
CA ALA A 167 15.89 -8.17 -3.70
C ALA A 167 15.00 -8.68 -4.85
N ARG A 168 15.58 -9.33 -5.87
CA ARG A 168 14.85 -9.92 -6.99
C ARG A 168 13.88 -11.05 -6.58
N LEU A 169 14.06 -11.64 -5.40
CA LEU A 169 13.07 -12.58 -4.85
C LEU A 169 11.75 -11.90 -4.50
N PHE A 170 11.73 -10.59 -4.30
CA PHE A 170 10.52 -9.81 -4.00
C PHE A 170 9.88 -9.22 -5.26
N GLY A 171 10.70 -8.78 -6.21
CA GLY A 171 10.25 -8.17 -7.45
C GLY A 171 11.39 -7.53 -8.25
N PRO A 172 11.09 -6.83 -9.33
CA PRO A 172 12.06 -6.05 -10.07
C PRO A 172 12.60 -4.91 -9.20
N ILE A 173 13.90 -4.67 -9.31
CA ILE A 173 14.55 -3.55 -8.59
C ILE A 173 14.17 -2.25 -9.30
N HIS A 174 13.67 -1.31 -8.53
CA HIS A 174 13.42 0.06 -8.96
C HIS A 174 14.75 0.83 -9.06
N GLU A 175 15.08 1.33 -10.23
CA GLU A 175 16.27 2.13 -10.44
C GLU A 175 16.00 3.59 -10.07
N THR A 176 16.81 4.11 -9.15
CA THR A 176 16.73 5.50 -8.69
C THR A 176 17.91 6.32 -9.20
N SER A 177 17.98 7.61 -8.87
CA SER A 177 19.16 8.44 -9.13
C SER A 177 20.41 7.98 -8.38
N TYR A 178 20.27 7.07 -7.42
CA TYR A 178 21.41 6.38 -6.77
C TYR A 178 21.84 5.09 -7.49
N GLY A 179 21.14 4.74 -8.58
CA GLY A 179 21.30 3.48 -9.30
C GLY A 179 20.38 2.38 -8.78
N ARG A 180 20.63 1.16 -9.22
CA ARG A 180 19.84 -0.03 -8.87
C ARG A 180 20.14 -0.54 -7.46
N VAL A 181 21.43 -0.55 -7.12
CA VAL A 181 21.95 -0.93 -5.80
C VAL A 181 23.01 0.09 -5.43
N PHE A 182 22.99 0.60 -4.22
CA PHE A 182 23.91 1.61 -3.76
C PHE A 182 24.44 1.30 -2.35
N ASP A 183 25.64 1.78 -2.08
CA ASP A 183 26.35 1.54 -0.83
C ASP A 183 26.11 2.67 0.16
N LEU A 184 25.71 2.30 1.37
CA LEU A 184 25.66 3.19 2.53
C LEU A 184 26.87 2.86 3.42
N GLU A 185 28.02 3.38 3.01
CA GLU A 185 29.28 3.18 3.73
C GLU A 185 29.67 4.41 4.53
N SER A 186 30.03 4.18 5.78
CA SER A 186 30.59 5.23 6.65
C SER A 186 32.05 5.42 6.33
N ARG A 187 32.39 6.55 5.69
CA ARG A 187 33.79 6.93 5.39
C ARG A 187 34.08 8.34 5.91
N PRO A 188 35.29 8.58 6.50
CA PRO A 188 35.71 9.93 6.82
C PRO A 188 35.75 10.82 5.57
N GLY A 189 35.27 12.05 5.66
CA GLY A 189 35.37 13.05 4.58
C GLY A 189 34.33 12.94 3.45
N VAL A 190 33.37 12.04 3.53
CA VAL A 190 32.25 11.94 2.56
C VAL A 190 31.00 12.64 3.08
N PHE A 191 30.47 13.59 2.31
CA PHE A 191 29.31 14.44 2.69
C PHE A 191 28.07 14.14 1.86
N VAL A 192 27.79 12.89 1.55
CA VAL A 192 26.52 12.49 0.91
C VAL A 192 25.49 12.23 2.00
N ALA A 193 24.23 12.60 1.78
CA ALA A 193 23.16 12.56 2.79
C ALA A 193 23.06 11.21 3.52
N GLY A 194 23.22 10.07 2.81
CA GLY A 194 23.21 8.72 3.41
C GLY A 194 24.46 8.36 4.23
N THR A 195 25.58 9.08 4.07
CA THR A 195 26.88 8.78 4.65
C THR A 195 27.35 9.78 5.72
N THR A 196 26.58 10.84 5.99
CA THR A 196 26.91 11.82 7.04
C THR A 196 26.96 11.15 8.41
N SER A 197 27.82 11.63 9.29
CA SER A 197 27.90 11.13 10.69
C SER A 197 26.78 11.63 11.61
N ARG A 198 25.99 12.60 11.14
CA ARG A 198 24.87 13.18 11.92
C ARG A 198 23.69 12.22 12.03
N ALA A 199 22.94 12.37 13.09
CA ALA A 199 21.64 11.72 13.22
C ALA A 199 20.72 12.11 12.05
N GLN A 200 19.88 11.18 11.64
CA GLN A 200 18.87 11.41 10.63
C GLN A 200 17.48 11.24 11.24
N THR A 201 16.67 12.28 11.13
CA THR A 201 15.25 12.26 11.50
C THR A 201 14.51 11.17 10.71
N PRO A 202 13.56 10.45 11.32
CA PRO A 202 12.73 9.48 10.61
C PRO A 202 12.06 10.11 9.38
N HIS A 203 12.24 9.47 8.22
CA HIS A 203 11.78 9.95 6.92
C HIS A 203 11.43 8.79 5.98
N THR A 204 10.69 9.09 4.92
CA THR A 204 10.53 8.22 3.76
C THR A 204 11.50 8.65 2.66
N ASP A 205 12.00 7.69 1.88
CA ASP A 205 12.89 7.97 0.76
C ASP A 205 12.14 8.54 -0.44
N GLU A 206 12.80 9.48 -1.13
CA GLU A 206 12.39 10.10 -2.40
C GLU A 206 10.94 10.60 -2.45
N PRO A 207 10.46 11.39 -1.46
CA PRO A 207 9.10 11.92 -1.44
C PRO A 207 8.83 12.90 -2.61
N PHE A 208 9.87 13.36 -3.28
CA PHE A 208 9.83 14.28 -4.41
C PHE A 208 9.46 13.59 -5.74
N ARG A 209 9.32 12.27 -5.77
CA ARG A 209 8.85 11.55 -6.95
C ARG A 209 7.33 11.49 -6.99
N TYR A 210 6.74 11.46 -8.18
CA TYR A 210 5.30 11.20 -8.34
C TYR A 210 4.91 9.89 -7.68
N THR A 211 5.69 8.84 -7.92
CA THR A 211 5.59 7.56 -7.23
C THR A 211 6.87 7.31 -6.45
N PRO A 212 6.90 7.51 -5.14
CA PRO A 212 8.04 7.15 -4.32
C PRO A 212 8.36 5.65 -4.42
N PRO A 213 9.63 5.24 -4.23
CA PRO A 213 10.00 3.84 -4.20
C PRO A 213 9.20 3.04 -3.18
N GLY A 214 8.92 1.76 -3.48
CA GLY A 214 8.10 0.88 -2.65
C GLY A 214 8.82 0.36 -1.42
N TYR A 215 9.34 -0.87 -1.50
CA TYR A 215 10.06 -1.49 -0.39
C TYR A 215 11.54 -1.15 -0.44
N LEU A 216 12.08 -0.75 0.70
CA LEU A 216 13.49 -0.44 0.88
C LEU A 216 14.20 -1.62 1.56
N PHE A 217 15.39 -1.94 1.07
CA PHE A 217 16.24 -3.03 1.54
C PHE A 217 17.51 -2.46 2.17
N PHE A 218 17.84 -2.88 3.38
CA PHE A 218 19.14 -2.65 4.02
C PHE A 218 19.82 -3.99 4.26
N HIS A 219 20.72 -4.35 3.38
CA HIS A 219 21.53 -5.56 3.50
C HIS A 219 22.83 -5.26 4.23
N SER A 220 23.04 -5.84 5.39
CA SER A 220 24.23 -5.64 6.20
C SER A 220 25.36 -6.58 5.77
N ILE A 221 26.32 -6.01 5.05
CA ILE A 221 27.52 -6.73 4.62
C ILE A 221 28.57 -6.74 5.73
N ARG A 222 28.79 -5.59 6.35
CA ARG A 222 29.77 -5.40 7.42
C ARG A 222 29.17 -4.55 8.55
N ALA A 223 29.26 -5.04 9.78
CA ALA A 223 28.86 -4.25 10.94
C ALA A 223 29.93 -3.19 11.23
N GLY A 224 29.50 -2.05 11.76
CA GLY A 224 30.40 -1.15 12.45
C GLY A 224 30.85 -1.80 13.75
N ALA A 225 32.14 -1.82 14.01
CA ALA A 225 32.62 -1.96 15.37
C ALA A 225 32.10 -0.78 16.21
N GLU A 226 32.09 -0.84 17.51
CA GLU A 226 31.61 0.17 18.45
C GLU A 226 31.53 1.62 17.92
N GLY A 227 30.39 2.28 17.97
CA GLY A 227 30.35 3.70 17.60
C GLY A 227 29.02 4.29 17.08
N GLY A 228 27.90 3.65 17.26
CA GLY A 228 26.59 4.21 16.89
C GLY A 228 26.13 3.81 15.48
N GLY A 229 25.26 4.60 14.87
CA GLY A 229 24.67 4.30 13.57
C GLY A 229 23.54 3.26 13.64
N THR A 230 22.89 3.14 14.78
CA THR A 230 21.69 2.32 14.98
C THR A 230 20.57 2.83 14.05
N SER A 231 19.97 1.95 13.31
CA SER A 231 18.80 2.28 12.50
C SER A 231 17.60 2.53 13.40
N LEU A 232 16.88 3.62 13.12
CA LEU A 232 15.62 3.97 13.75
C LEU A 232 14.50 3.66 12.77
N LEU A 233 13.44 3.00 13.25
CA LEU A 233 12.25 2.70 12.44
C LEU A 233 11.01 3.20 13.20
N VAL A 234 10.11 3.85 12.48
CA VAL A 234 8.85 4.37 13.01
C VAL A 234 7.70 3.89 12.12
N ASP A 235 6.69 3.28 12.72
CA ASP A 235 5.44 3.00 12.01
C ASP A 235 4.65 4.30 11.81
N GLY A 236 4.74 4.89 10.65
CA GLY A 236 4.05 6.13 10.33
C GLY A 236 2.53 6.02 10.42
N PHE A 237 1.97 4.81 10.24
CA PHE A 237 0.54 4.60 10.44
C PHE A 237 0.17 4.64 11.92
N ALA A 238 1.01 4.16 12.82
CA ALA A 238 0.77 4.27 14.26
C ALA A 238 0.81 5.73 14.72
N VAL A 239 1.77 6.51 14.21
CA VAL A 239 1.85 7.95 14.49
C VAL A 239 0.63 8.69 13.92
N ALA A 240 0.22 8.37 12.69
CA ALA A 240 -0.96 8.96 12.07
C ALA A 240 -2.25 8.60 12.81
N ASP A 241 -2.34 7.37 13.34
CA ASP A 241 -3.49 6.90 14.12
C ASP A 241 -3.62 7.65 15.46
N GLU A 242 -2.51 7.88 16.13
CA GLU A 242 -2.50 8.71 17.34
C GLU A 242 -2.88 10.16 17.04
N LEU A 243 -2.30 10.75 16.00
CA LEU A 243 -2.65 12.11 15.57
C LEU A 243 -4.15 12.22 15.23
N ARG A 244 -4.71 11.21 14.57
CA ARG A 244 -6.14 11.16 14.24
C ARG A 244 -7.04 11.17 15.47
N ARG A 245 -6.61 10.50 16.55
CA ARG A 245 -7.38 10.45 17.82
C ARG A 245 -7.25 11.74 18.62
N ASP A 246 -6.03 12.25 18.73
CA ASP A 246 -5.72 13.32 19.67
C ASP A 246 -5.91 14.71 19.05
N GLU A 247 -5.66 14.82 17.73
CA GLU A 247 -5.70 16.08 16.99
C GLU A 247 -6.33 15.91 15.60
N PRO A 248 -7.63 15.58 15.52
CA PRO A 248 -8.30 15.23 14.27
C PRO A 248 -8.23 16.32 13.19
N ALA A 249 -8.21 17.60 13.58
CA ALA A 249 -8.07 18.70 12.64
C ALA A 249 -6.69 18.73 11.97
N ALA A 250 -5.62 18.49 12.73
CA ALA A 250 -4.26 18.37 12.19
C ALA A 250 -4.14 17.15 11.28
N PHE A 251 -4.71 16.03 11.67
CA PHE A 251 -4.76 14.82 10.84
C PHE A 251 -5.48 15.08 9.50
N GLU A 252 -6.65 15.73 9.51
CA GLU A 252 -7.37 16.06 8.27
C GLU A 252 -6.57 16.98 7.36
N LEU A 253 -5.89 18.00 7.90
CA LEU A 253 -5.02 18.87 7.12
C LEU A 253 -3.94 18.06 6.42
N LEU A 254 -3.23 17.17 7.14
CA LEU A 254 -2.16 16.36 6.56
C LEU A 254 -2.65 15.31 5.57
N CYS A 255 -3.94 14.95 5.58
CA CYS A 255 -4.56 14.09 4.58
C CYS A 255 -5.02 14.84 3.33
N ARG A 256 -5.29 16.16 3.40
CA ARG A 256 -5.96 16.89 2.32
C ARG A 256 -5.10 17.97 1.70
N VAL A 257 -4.23 18.60 2.49
CA VAL A 257 -3.40 19.70 2.02
C VAL A 257 -2.07 19.17 1.52
N PRO A 258 -1.75 19.32 0.21
CA PRO A 258 -0.47 18.89 -0.31
C PRO A 258 0.64 19.81 0.18
N VAL A 259 1.79 19.23 0.49
CA VAL A 259 3.04 19.92 0.76
C VAL A 259 4.03 19.66 -0.36
N GLN A 260 4.93 20.60 -0.60
CA GLN A 260 5.86 20.52 -1.71
C GLN A 260 7.13 19.79 -1.29
N PHE A 261 7.58 18.89 -2.17
CA PHE A 261 8.84 18.17 -2.06
C PHE A 261 9.69 18.45 -3.28
N HIS A 262 11.00 18.56 -3.05
CA HIS A 262 11.94 18.94 -4.08
C HIS A 262 13.29 18.26 -3.87
N ARG A 263 13.91 17.87 -4.96
CA ARG A 263 15.33 17.52 -5.01
C ARG A 263 15.95 18.17 -6.24
N TRP A 264 17.00 18.91 -6.00
CA TRP A 264 17.86 19.46 -7.04
C TRP A 264 19.28 18.92 -6.84
N HIS A 265 19.89 18.38 -7.87
CA HIS A 265 21.22 17.82 -7.82
C HIS A 265 22.05 18.30 -8.99
N GLY A 266 22.71 19.46 -8.81
CA GLY A 266 23.78 19.94 -9.68
C GLY A 266 23.50 20.09 -11.17
N GLY A 267 22.23 20.17 -11.58
CA GLY A 267 21.83 20.27 -13.00
C GLY A 267 21.59 18.91 -13.67
N GLU A 268 21.79 17.79 -12.97
CA GLU A 268 21.50 16.44 -13.47
C GLU A 268 20.05 16.04 -13.21
N ASP A 269 19.53 16.35 -12.00
CA ASP A 269 18.18 16.00 -11.57
C ASP A 269 17.46 17.21 -10.97
N SER A 270 16.21 17.42 -11.35
CA SER A 270 15.29 18.37 -10.72
C SER A 270 13.91 17.75 -10.55
N PHE A 271 13.74 17.01 -9.47
CA PHE A 271 12.47 16.41 -9.12
C PHE A 271 11.64 17.38 -8.27
N ARG A 272 10.36 17.48 -8.58
CA ARG A 272 9.37 18.27 -7.80
C ARG A 272 8.05 17.55 -7.80
N THR A 273 7.40 17.55 -6.64
CA THR A 273 6.02 17.10 -6.50
C THR A 273 5.36 17.78 -5.33
N GLU A 274 4.07 17.74 -5.33
CA GLU A 274 3.25 18.10 -4.17
C GLU A 274 2.32 16.92 -3.84
N ALA A 275 2.18 16.63 -2.57
CA ALA A 275 1.35 15.52 -2.11
C ALA A 275 1.00 15.70 -0.62
N PRO A 276 -0.11 15.12 -0.17
CA PRO A 276 -0.41 15.04 1.26
C PRO A 276 0.62 14.18 1.99
N VAL A 277 0.86 14.50 3.26
CA VAL A 277 1.76 13.73 4.14
C VAL A 277 1.16 12.37 4.50
N ILE A 278 -0.15 12.33 4.71
CA ILE A 278 -0.91 11.10 5.03
C ILE A 278 -1.87 10.82 3.88
N THR A 279 -1.76 9.65 3.29
CA THR A 279 -2.69 9.19 2.24
C THR A 279 -3.61 8.14 2.81
N LEU A 280 -4.91 8.32 2.57
CA LEU A 280 -5.94 7.35 2.92
C LEU A 280 -6.46 6.65 1.66
N SER A 281 -6.86 5.40 1.80
CA SER A 281 -7.68 4.71 0.81
C SER A 281 -9.12 5.23 0.83
N PHE A 282 -9.89 4.88 -0.20
CA PHE A 282 -11.29 5.35 -0.34
C PHE A 282 -12.19 5.00 0.87
N ASP A 283 -11.88 3.92 1.57
CA ASP A 283 -12.61 3.48 2.78
C ASP A 283 -12.05 4.09 4.09
N GLY A 284 -11.09 5.01 3.99
CA GLY A 284 -10.49 5.71 5.12
C GLY A 284 -9.37 4.95 5.84
N GLY A 285 -8.94 3.79 5.30
CA GLY A 285 -7.76 3.07 5.77
C GLY A 285 -6.45 3.78 5.36
N TYR A 286 -5.36 3.51 6.08
CA TYR A 286 -4.05 4.08 5.74
C TYR A 286 -3.49 3.47 4.46
N ALA A 287 -3.09 4.31 3.51
CA ALA A 287 -2.48 3.92 2.24
C ALA A 287 -1.01 4.31 2.13
N GLY A 288 -0.62 5.44 2.72
CA GLY A 288 0.78 5.88 2.69
C GLY A 288 1.09 7.04 3.60
N ILE A 289 2.38 7.15 3.94
CA ILE A 289 3.01 8.30 4.57
C ILE A 289 4.10 8.81 3.63
N ARG A 290 4.21 10.11 3.49
CA ARG A 290 5.22 10.77 2.67
C ARG A 290 5.80 11.94 3.46
N TYR A 291 7.02 11.80 3.96
CA TYR A 291 7.70 12.84 4.70
C TYR A 291 9.21 12.72 4.66
N ASN A 292 9.88 13.82 4.38
CA ASN A 292 11.33 13.96 4.52
C ASN A 292 11.68 15.46 4.61
N ASP A 293 12.15 15.91 5.75
CA ASP A 293 12.51 17.31 5.98
C ASP A 293 13.63 17.82 5.07
N ARG A 294 14.57 16.93 4.69
CA ARG A 294 15.68 17.26 3.78
C ARG A 294 15.28 17.41 2.32
N ALA A 295 14.08 16.94 1.98
CA ALA A 295 13.50 17.05 0.65
C ALA A 295 12.27 17.96 0.61
N SER A 296 11.99 18.67 1.69
CA SER A 296 10.92 19.68 1.75
C SER A 296 11.30 20.91 0.92
N ALA A 297 10.36 21.37 0.11
CA ALA A 297 10.43 22.68 -0.55
C ALA A 297 9.67 23.72 0.26
N PRO A 298 9.86 25.03 0.00
CA PRO A 298 8.98 26.05 0.55
C PRO A 298 7.52 25.73 0.22
N ILE A 299 6.68 25.72 1.26
CA ILE A 299 5.27 25.38 1.12
C ILE A 299 4.53 26.63 0.59
N ASP A 300 3.87 26.49 -0.55
CA ASP A 300 3.13 27.54 -1.23
C ASP A 300 1.63 27.38 -0.97
N LEU A 301 1.12 28.09 0.04
CA LEU A 301 -0.27 28.05 0.48
C LEU A 301 -0.70 29.46 0.91
N PRO A 302 -2.01 29.78 0.92
CA PRO A 302 -2.52 31.00 1.57
C PRO A 302 -2.10 31.05 3.04
N ALA A 303 -1.80 32.27 3.55
CA ALA A 303 -1.13 32.47 4.85
C ALA A 303 -1.80 31.72 6.03
N GLU A 304 -3.13 31.78 6.12
CA GLU A 304 -3.87 31.12 7.20
C GLU A 304 -3.80 29.59 7.09
N LEU A 305 -3.85 29.04 5.88
CA LEU A 305 -3.72 27.61 5.64
C LEU A 305 -2.29 27.14 5.85
N LEU A 306 -1.30 27.97 5.47
CA LEU A 306 0.12 27.71 5.70
C LEU A 306 0.40 27.57 7.19
N GLU A 307 -0.06 28.52 8.03
CA GLU A 307 0.14 28.46 9.48
C GLU A 307 -0.45 27.18 10.09
N GLN A 308 -1.69 26.85 9.73
CA GLN A 308 -2.34 25.62 10.21
C GLN A 308 -1.61 24.36 9.75
N THR A 309 -1.13 24.33 8.50
CA THR A 309 -0.40 23.19 7.94
C THR A 309 0.96 23.04 8.62
N MET A 310 1.67 24.14 8.88
CA MET A 310 2.93 24.11 9.61
C MET A 310 2.76 23.62 11.04
N ALA A 311 1.70 24.03 11.73
CA ALA A 311 1.39 23.51 13.06
C ALA A 311 1.09 22.01 13.02
N ALA A 312 0.27 21.54 12.07
CA ALA A 312 -0.04 20.12 11.90
C ALA A 312 1.21 19.28 11.58
N LEU A 313 2.10 19.79 10.72
CA LEU A 313 3.40 19.16 10.44
C LEU A 313 4.27 19.08 11.70
N ALA A 314 4.35 20.15 12.48
CA ALA A 314 5.13 20.17 13.71
C ALA A 314 4.64 19.11 14.70
N HIS A 315 3.32 18.95 14.86
CA HIS A 315 2.73 17.93 15.72
C HIS A 315 3.02 16.50 15.24
N PHE A 316 2.95 16.26 13.93
CA PHE A 316 3.29 14.97 13.35
C PHE A 316 4.78 14.63 13.53
N VAL A 317 5.67 15.56 13.20
CA VAL A 317 7.12 15.39 13.29
C VAL A 317 7.59 15.23 14.74
N ALA A 318 6.99 15.98 15.67
CA ALA A 318 7.28 15.81 17.09
C ALA A 318 7.04 14.37 17.53
N ARG A 319 5.93 13.74 17.13
CA ARG A 319 5.63 12.33 17.42
C ARG A 319 6.62 11.37 16.76
N LEU A 320 7.03 11.61 15.52
CA LEU A 320 8.07 10.80 14.86
C LEU A 320 9.37 10.79 15.65
N CYS A 321 9.67 11.87 16.37
CA CYS A 321 10.88 12.03 17.17
C CYS A 321 10.74 11.50 18.60
N GLU A 322 9.56 11.11 19.06
CA GLU A 322 9.38 10.54 20.39
C GLU A 322 10.01 9.14 20.50
N PRO A 323 10.82 8.87 21.52
CA PRO A 323 11.48 7.56 21.68
C PRO A 323 10.53 6.36 21.68
N ARG A 324 9.30 6.53 22.15
CA ARG A 324 8.29 5.48 22.20
C ARG A 324 7.82 5.00 20.81
N PHE A 325 7.99 5.79 19.76
CA PHE A 325 7.71 5.39 18.40
C PHE A 325 8.94 4.85 17.65
N GLN A 326 10.15 5.06 18.18
CA GLN A 326 11.41 4.77 17.50
C GLN A 326 11.96 3.39 17.87
N ALA A 327 11.57 2.35 17.13
CA ALA A 327 12.21 1.05 17.26
C ALA A 327 13.65 1.11 16.75
N GLN A 328 14.59 0.62 17.58
CA GLN A 328 16.02 0.65 17.30
C GLN A 328 16.54 -0.70 16.84
N VAL A 329 17.29 -0.72 15.75
CA VAL A 329 17.89 -1.93 15.20
C VAL A 329 19.36 -1.71 14.88
N LEU A 330 20.23 -2.45 15.55
CA LEU A 330 21.64 -2.56 15.18
C LEU A 330 21.81 -3.78 14.27
N LEU A 331 21.90 -3.53 12.95
CA LEU A 331 22.04 -4.57 11.96
C LEU A 331 23.41 -5.27 12.09
N GLN A 332 23.38 -6.60 12.10
CA GLN A 332 24.56 -7.46 12.11
C GLN A 332 24.87 -7.96 10.69
N PRO A 333 26.10 -8.33 10.38
CA PRO A 333 26.44 -8.94 9.10
C PRO A 333 25.58 -10.18 8.82
N GLY A 334 24.96 -10.24 7.65
CA GLY A 334 23.98 -11.26 7.28
C GLY A 334 22.56 -10.96 7.74
N ASP A 335 22.29 -9.72 8.13
CA ASP A 335 20.94 -9.21 8.31
C ASP A 335 20.45 -8.52 7.03
N LEU A 336 19.21 -8.80 6.65
CA LEU A 336 18.49 -8.07 5.62
C LEU A 336 17.22 -7.48 6.22
N LEU A 337 17.22 -6.17 6.41
CA LEU A 337 16.05 -5.43 6.85
C LEU A 337 15.28 -4.95 5.61
N VAL A 338 14.00 -5.33 5.53
CA VAL A 338 13.10 -4.92 4.44
C VAL A 338 11.91 -4.19 5.04
N PHE A 339 11.56 -3.03 4.51
CA PHE A 339 10.40 -2.27 4.98
C PHE A 339 9.71 -1.47 3.88
N ASP A 340 8.41 -1.24 4.07
CA ASP A 340 7.53 -0.47 3.20
C ASP A 340 7.81 1.03 3.37
N ASN A 341 8.46 1.64 2.40
CA ASN A 341 8.80 3.06 2.38
C ASN A 341 7.56 3.99 2.35
N HIS A 342 6.39 3.45 2.05
CA HIS A 342 5.13 4.20 2.14
C HIS A 342 4.47 4.12 3.52
N ARG A 343 5.07 3.42 4.48
CA ARG A 343 4.54 3.26 5.83
C ARG A 343 5.59 3.51 6.90
N VAL A 344 6.76 2.89 6.75
CA VAL A 344 7.81 2.91 7.76
C VAL A 344 8.80 4.03 7.46
N LEU A 345 8.82 5.01 8.34
CA LEU A 345 9.86 6.03 8.29
C LEU A 345 11.12 5.46 8.95
N HIS A 346 12.24 5.77 8.34
CA HIS A 346 13.53 5.32 8.83
C HIS A 346 14.46 6.49 9.09
N GLY A 347 15.31 6.28 10.08
CA GLY A 347 16.31 7.25 10.50
C GLY A 347 17.55 6.54 11.02
N ARG A 348 18.42 7.30 11.65
CA ARG A 348 19.65 6.75 12.20
C ARG A 348 20.16 7.64 13.33
N THR A 349 20.68 7.01 14.39
CA THR A 349 21.45 7.73 15.41
C THR A 349 22.76 8.28 14.82
N ALA A 350 23.32 9.31 15.43
CA ALA A 350 24.65 9.78 15.10
C ALA A 350 25.68 8.67 15.33
N PHE A 351 26.79 8.72 14.59
CA PHE A 351 27.90 7.77 14.76
C PHE A 351 29.27 8.48 14.59
N ASP A 352 30.30 7.85 15.13
CA ASP A 352 31.69 8.31 14.89
C ASP A 352 32.23 7.70 13.58
N PRO A 353 32.48 8.50 12.53
CA PRO A 353 32.92 8.00 11.24
C PRO A 353 34.31 7.35 11.28
N ASN A 354 35.12 7.63 12.31
CA ASN A 354 36.44 7.04 12.46
C ASN A 354 36.40 5.63 13.10
N ARG A 355 35.27 5.29 13.72
CA ARG A 355 35.06 4.01 14.43
C ARG A 355 34.02 3.12 13.77
N ALA A 356 33.13 3.70 12.97
CA ALA A 356 32.02 3.00 12.32
C ALA A 356 32.43 2.57 10.90
N HIS A 357 33.00 1.39 10.75
CA HIS A 357 33.31 0.79 9.44
C HIS A 357 32.16 -0.05 8.91
N ARG A 358 30.91 0.50 8.96
CA ARG A 358 29.70 -0.16 8.52
C ARG A 358 29.55 -0.07 7.00
N LEU A 359 29.19 -1.19 6.37
CA LEU A 359 28.73 -1.25 5.00
C LEU A 359 27.32 -1.87 4.95
N LEU A 360 26.34 -1.06 4.59
CA LEU A 360 25.03 -1.54 4.16
C LEU A 360 24.93 -1.35 2.64
N ARG A 361 24.37 -2.33 1.97
CA ARG A 361 23.92 -2.18 0.58
C ARG A 361 22.40 -2.01 0.55
N SER A 362 21.94 -1.10 -0.28
CA SER A 362 20.55 -0.72 -0.34
C SER A 362 20.03 -0.76 -1.77
N CYS A 363 18.75 -1.07 -1.91
CA CYS A 363 18.00 -0.99 -3.16
C CYS A 363 16.52 -0.85 -2.85
N HIS A 364 15.73 -0.58 -3.89
CA HIS A 364 14.28 -0.47 -3.78
C HIS A 364 13.60 -1.49 -4.70
N VAL A 365 12.42 -1.97 -4.30
CA VAL A 365 11.55 -2.82 -5.11
C VAL A 365 10.16 -2.19 -5.14
N ASP A 366 9.51 -2.22 -6.30
CA ASP A 366 8.18 -1.65 -6.45
C ASP A 366 7.13 -2.34 -5.58
N ARG A 367 6.29 -1.54 -4.95
CA ARG A 367 5.29 -2.02 -3.99
C ARG A 367 4.26 -2.93 -4.63
N ASP A 368 3.79 -2.60 -5.82
CA ASP A 368 2.82 -3.36 -6.59
C ASP A 368 3.35 -4.74 -7.01
N ALA A 369 4.65 -4.87 -7.32
CA ALA A 369 5.29 -6.15 -7.62
C ALA A 369 5.27 -7.09 -6.41
N VAL A 370 5.60 -6.57 -5.21
CA VAL A 370 5.55 -7.32 -3.95
C VAL A 370 4.11 -7.74 -3.63
N HIS A 371 3.15 -6.82 -3.78
CA HIS A 371 1.74 -7.10 -3.54
C HIS A 371 1.17 -8.11 -4.55
N SER A 372 1.55 -8.03 -5.83
CA SER A 372 1.18 -9.01 -6.85
C SER A 372 1.64 -10.41 -6.47
N ARG A 373 2.91 -10.54 -6.05
CA ARG A 373 3.46 -11.82 -5.61
C ARG A 373 2.75 -12.37 -4.37
N LEU A 374 2.46 -11.51 -3.40
CA LEU A 374 1.68 -11.89 -2.21
C LEU A 374 0.31 -12.47 -2.59
N ARG A 375 -0.42 -11.81 -3.52
CA ARG A 375 -1.73 -12.30 -3.97
C ARG A 375 -1.65 -13.68 -4.62
N ILE A 376 -0.66 -13.90 -5.49
CA ILE A 376 -0.45 -15.20 -6.14
C ILE A 376 -0.19 -16.28 -5.09
N LEU A 377 0.66 -16.00 -4.11
CA LEU A 377 0.97 -16.98 -3.05
C LEU A 377 -0.23 -17.18 -2.11
N ALA A 378 -1.02 -16.13 -1.86
CA ALA A 378 -2.20 -16.23 -1.03
C ALA A 378 -3.28 -17.16 -1.63
N GLU A 379 -3.37 -17.28 -2.96
CA GLU A 379 -4.30 -18.23 -3.60
C GLU A 379 -4.12 -19.68 -3.08
N THR A 380 -2.89 -20.04 -2.72
CA THR A 380 -2.58 -21.37 -2.19
C THR A 380 -2.50 -21.41 -0.67
N TRP A 381 -1.92 -20.38 -0.04
CA TRP A 381 -1.51 -20.41 1.36
C TRP A 381 -2.43 -19.62 2.30
N ALA A 382 -3.28 -18.74 1.76
CA ALA A 382 -4.29 -17.96 2.50
C ALA A 382 -5.41 -17.54 1.55
N PRO A 383 -6.23 -18.48 1.00
CA PRO A 383 -7.21 -18.18 -0.05
C PRO A 383 -8.22 -17.09 0.33
N GLU A 384 -8.56 -16.96 1.62
CA GLU A 384 -9.44 -15.94 2.15
C GLU A 384 -8.85 -14.52 2.03
N GLU A 385 -7.54 -14.40 1.90
CA GLU A 385 -6.82 -13.13 1.76
C GLU A 385 -6.52 -12.75 0.31
N ALA A 386 -6.55 -13.70 -0.63
CA ALA A 386 -6.09 -13.52 -2.01
C ALA A 386 -6.80 -12.40 -2.77
N LEU A 387 -8.07 -12.16 -2.45
CA LEU A 387 -8.90 -11.11 -3.05
C LEU A 387 -9.02 -9.84 -2.19
N GLN A 388 -8.37 -9.81 -1.03
CA GLN A 388 -8.44 -8.62 -0.17
C GLN A 388 -7.72 -7.44 -0.83
N PRO A 389 -8.32 -6.25 -0.83
CA PRO A 389 -7.63 -5.04 -1.25
C PRO A 389 -6.42 -4.79 -0.36
N LEU A 390 -5.26 -4.60 -0.94
CA LEU A 390 -4.06 -4.13 -0.25
C LEU A 390 -3.97 -2.61 -0.36
N PRO A 391 -3.32 -1.93 0.60
CA PRO A 391 -3.13 -0.49 0.52
C PRO A 391 -2.39 -0.16 -0.77
N GLN A 392 -3.02 0.64 -1.59
CA GLN A 392 -2.40 1.17 -2.79
C GLN A 392 -1.40 2.26 -2.39
N GLY A 393 -0.40 2.49 -3.19
CA GLY A 393 0.61 3.49 -2.90
C GLY A 393 0.02 4.88 -2.67
N CYS A 394 0.87 5.84 -2.30
CA CYS A 394 0.50 7.25 -2.26
C CYS A 394 0.07 7.67 -3.68
N GLY A 395 -1.12 7.26 -4.05
CA GLY A 395 -1.75 7.73 -5.26
C GLY A 395 -1.89 9.25 -5.21
N ILE A 396 -1.83 9.82 -6.34
CA ILE A 396 -1.92 11.22 -6.70
C ILE A 396 -3.02 11.93 -5.91
#